data_dbce2f2b03616326a882755b5e439b0b
#
_entry.id   dbce2f2b03616326a882755b5e439b0b
#
_cell.length_a   1.000
_cell.length_b   1.000
_cell.length_c   1.000
_cell.angle_alpha   90.00
_cell.angle_beta   90.00
_cell.angle_gamma   90.00
#
_symmetry.space_group_name_H-M   'P 1'
#
loop_
_entity.id
_entity.type
_entity.pdbx_description
1 polymer ?
#
loop_
_entity_poly.entity_id
_entity_poly.type
_entity_poly.pdbx_seq_one_letter_code
_entity_poly.pdbx_strand_id
1 'polypeptide(L)'
;MFKKLVAIEPVSLIPTAEEALHQYAEQVALYRDIPADDEEIVRRIGDADAALLSYTSRMGKNVIERCPNLRYIGMCCSLYSEESANVDIAFAREKGIKVLGIRDYGDRGVVEYVLHELTGLLHGFGMPMLHDEPVEIYGLKVGIVGLGVSGRMIADALAFLGADISYYSRSHKPDAEAAGMKYKPLDALLRESEVVFTCLNKNVLLLGEPEFEALGEGKVLFNTSIGPGFDSAALEKWLDKPGTHFFCDTYAAAGPVSEGFFQRPNVHSPGVSAGRTRQAFVLLSKKVLANIETALGE
;
A
#
# COMPACT_ATOMS: atom_id res chain seq x y z
N MET A 1 2.46 -23.01 22.02
CA MET A 1 3.74 -22.30 21.99
C MET A 1 4.65 -22.89 20.93
N PHE A 2 5.39 -22.06 20.18
CA PHE A 2 6.44 -22.49 19.25
C PHE A 2 7.72 -22.87 20.02
N LYS A 3 8.53 -23.75 19.45
CA LYS A 3 9.87 -24.03 19.99
C LYS A 3 10.83 -22.88 19.69
N LYS A 4 10.80 -22.40 18.43
CA LYS A 4 11.66 -21.32 17.99
C LYS A 4 10.95 -20.46 16.93
N LEU A 5 10.90 -19.17 17.18
CA LEU A 5 10.38 -18.16 16.25
C LEU A 5 11.54 -17.30 15.75
N VAL A 6 11.61 -17.15 14.43
CA VAL A 6 12.67 -16.35 13.78
C VAL A 6 12.04 -15.26 12.93
N ALA A 7 12.39 -13.99 13.17
CA ALA A 7 12.20 -12.92 12.20
C ALA A 7 13.42 -12.89 11.27
N ILE A 8 13.24 -13.28 10.01
CA ILE A 8 14.34 -13.45 9.04
C ILE A 8 14.92 -12.15 8.52
N GLU A 9 14.24 -11.04 8.78
CA GLU A 9 14.57 -9.67 8.38
C GLU A 9 13.90 -8.67 9.34
N PRO A 10 14.13 -7.35 9.21
CA PRO A 10 13.41 -6.34 9.99
C PRO A 10 11.89 -6.38 9.71
N VAL A 11 11.09 -6.70 10.73
CA VAL A 11 9.63 -6.89 10.60
C VAL A 11 8.80 -5.72 11.14
N SER A 12 9.45 -4.62 11.49
CA SER A 12 8.82 -3.36 11.95
C SER A 12 7.92 -3.50 13.19
N LEU A 13 8.15 -4.51 14.03
CA LEU A 13 7.51 -4.61 15.33
C LEU A 13 8.06 -3.52 16.27
N ILE A 14 7.18 -2.97 17.12
CA ILE A 14 7.63 -2.07 18.21
C ILE A 14 8.32 -2.89 19.30
N PRO A 15 9.24 -2.29 20.10
CA PRO A 15 10.03 -3.01 21.11
C PRO A 15 9.20 -3.87 22.07
N THR A 16 8.06 -3.35 22.54
CA THR A 16 7.17 -4.09 23.45
C THR A 16 6.52 -5.31 22.77
N ALA A 17 6.31 -5.28 21.47
CA ALA A 17 5.80 -6.43 20.73
C ALA A 17 6.91 -7.45 20.44
N GLU A 18 8.15 -7.01 20.21
CA GLU A 18 9.30 -7.92 20.13
C GLU A 18 9.50 -8.68 21.44
N GLU A 19 9.42 -7.99 22.60
CA GLU A 19 9.44 -8.64 23.90
C GLU A 19 8.29 -9.63 24.10
N ALA A 20 7.08 -9.28 23.65
CA ALA A 20 5.91 -10.16 23.76
C ALA A 20 6.05 -11.47 22.96
N LEU A 21 6.92 -11.53 21.93
CA LEU A 21 7.16 -12.77 21.18
C LEU A 21 7.65 -13.92 22.08
N HIS A 22 8.34 -13.63 23.19
CA HIS A 22 8.77 -14.61 24.15
C HIS A 22 7.63 -15.30 24.95
N GLN A 23 6.40 -14.76 24.84
CA GLN A 23 5.20 -15.41 25.39
C GLN A 23 4.68 -16.52 24.45
N TYR A 24 5.09 -16.50 23.20
CA TYR A 24 4.60 -17.40 22.14
C TYR A 24 5.65 -18.42 21.67
N ALA A 25 6.94 -18.22 22.01
CA ALA A 25 8.03 -19.10 21.62
C ALA A 25 9.07 -19.24 22.74
N GLU A 26 9.63 -20.47 22.89
CA GLU A 26 10.70 -20.74 23.85
C GLU A 26 12.01 -20.01 23.48
N GLN A 27 12.27 -19.88 22.18
CA GLN A 27 13.41 -19.16 21.62
C GLN A 27 12.92 -18.15 20.58
N VAL A 28 13.46 -16.93 20.62
CA VAL A 28 13.17 -15.87 19.64
C VAL A 28 14.48 -15.36 19.08
N ALA A 29 14.59 -15.33 17.74
CA ALA A 29 15.71 -14.74 17.03
C ALA A 29 15.23 -13.65 16.08
N LEU A 30 15.79 -12.45 16.16
CA LEU A 30 15.40 -11.29 15.35
C LEU A 30 16.59 -10.79 14.55
N TYR A 31 16.58 -11.01 13.24
CA TYR A 31 17.57 -10.43 12.35
C TYR A 31 17.22 -8.97 12.03
N ARG A 32 18.25 -8.12 11.97
CA ARG A 32 18.11 -6.66 11.80
C ARG A 32 18.51 -6.16 10.42
N ASP A 33 18.87 -7.08 9.53
CA ASP A 33 19.28 -6.84 8.15
C ASP A 33 18.49 -7.74 7.20
N ILE A 34 18.44 -7.37 5.93
CA ILE A 34 17.77 -8.15 4.89
C ILE A 34 18.70 -9.29 4.46
N PRO A 35 18.20 -10.55 4.37
CA PRO A 35 19.00 -11.66 3.88
C PRO A 35 19.42 -11.46 2.42
N ALA A 36 20.65 -11.85 2.09
CA ALA A 36 21.21 -11.62 0.77
C ALA A 36 20.54 -12.51 -0.30
N ASP A 37 20.16 -13.72 0.07
CA ASP A 37 19.60 -14.73 -0.84
C ASP A 37 18.77 -15.80 -0.08
N ASP A 38 18.24 -16.76 -0.83
CA ASP A 38 17.45 -17.86 -0.31
C ASP A 38 18.27 -18.79 0.62
N GLU A 39 19.58 -18.94 0.39
CA GLU A 39 20.48 -19.73 1.24
C GLU A 39 20.55 -19.12 2.63
N GLU A 40 20.68 -17.81 2.69
CA GLU A 40 20.70 -17.09 3.95
C GLU A 40 19.36 -17.15 4.67
N ILE A 41 18.23 -17.06 3.95
CA ILE A 41 16.89 -17.24 4.53
C ILE A 41 16.77 -18.60 5.19
N VAL A 42 17.14 -19.67 4.48
CA VAL A 42 17.12 -21.04 5.02
C VAL A 42 18.03 -21.16 6.23
N ARG A 43 19.22 -20.59 6.19
CA ARG A 43 20.17 -20.62 7.31
C ARG A 43 19.61 -19.88 8.55
N ARG A 44 18.94 -18.73 8.35
CA ARG A 44 18.32 -17.95 9.45
C ARG A 44 17.15 -18.71 10.07
N ILE A 45 16.34 -19.38 9.27
CA ILE A 45 15.24 -20.22 9.76
C ILE A 45 15.79 -21.42 10.53
N GLY A 46 16.72 -22.17 9.93
CA GLY A 46 17.35 -23.33 10.56
C GLY A 46 16.33 -24.34 11.05
N ASP A 47 16.30 -24.61 12.36
CA ASP A 47 15.40 -25.55 13.04
C ASP A 47 14.08 -24.91 13.55
N ALA A 48 13.83 -23.64 13.27
CA ALA A 48 12.64 -22.92 13.73
C ALA A 48 11.34 -23.55 13.19
N ASP A 49 10.29 -23.48 14.01
CA ASP A 49 8.95 -23.92 13.65
C ASP A 49 7.98 -22.75 13.36
N ALA A 50 8.45 -21.52 13.57
CA ALA A 50 7.77 -20.29 13.17
C ALA A 50 8.73 -19.29 12.53
N ALA A 51 8.32 -18.64 11.43
CA ALA A 51 9.08 -17.58 10.77
C ALA A 51 8.22 -16.32 10.59
N LEU A 52 8.83 -15.16 10.81
CA LEU A 52 8.26 -13.85 10.47
C LEU A 52 9.08 -13.21 9.35
N LEU A 53 8.40 -12.58 8.40
CA LEU A 53 9.03 -11.77 7.36
C LEU A 53 8.21 -10.51 7.06
N SER A 54 8.85 -9.53 6.45
CA SER A 54 8.21 -8.33 5.91
C SER A 54 7.99 -8.47 4.40
N TYR A 55 7.97 -7.38 3.67
CA TYR A 55 7.74 -7.37 2.21
C TYR A 55 9.04 -7.43 1.38
N THR A 56 10.21 -7.36 2.02
CA THR A 56 11.53 -7.29 1.36
C THR A 56 12.06 -8.64 0.94
N SER A 57 11.83 -9.68 1.73
CA SER A 57 12.23 -11.05 1.41
C SER A 57 11.10 -11.85 0.78
N ARG A 58 11.45 -12.90 0.03
CA ARG A 58 10.50 -13.83 -0.56
C ARG A 58 10.75 -15.24 -0.07
N MET A 59 9.70 -15.92 0.38
CA MET A 59 9.74 -17.35 0.73
C MET A 59 8.99 -18.15 -0.33
N GLY A 60 9.70 -18.53 -1.39
CA GLY A 60 9.20 -19.41 -2.44
C GLY A 60 9.27 -20.90 -2.03
N LYS A 61 8.79 -21.77 -2.92
CA LYS A 61 8.85 -23.23 -2.74
C LYS A 61 10.25 -23.73 -2.36
N ASN A 62 11.29 -23.24 -3.05
CA ASN A 62 12.70 -23.59 -2.82
C ASN A 62 13.21 -23.30 -1.40
N VAL A 63 12.69 -22.26 -0.74
CA VAL A 63 12.99 -21.95 0.67
C VAL A 63 12.17 -22.81 1.60
N ILE A 64 10.85 -22.87 1.39
CA ILE A 64 9.91 -23.59 2.27
C ILE A 64 10.24 -25.09 2.33
N GLU A 65 10.58 -25.72 1.21
CA GLU A 65 10.92 -27.12 1.09
C GLU A 65 12.14 -27.53 1.96
N ARG A 66 13.05 -26.57 2.16
CA ARG A 66 14.28 -26.76 2.95
C ARG A 66 14.11 -26.45 4.44
N CYS A 67 12.92 -26.03 4.86
CA CYS A 67 12.59 -25.69 6.25
C CYS A 67 11.50 -26.64 6.80
N PRO A 68 11.81 -27.94 7.00
CA PRO A 68 10.80 -28.98 7.27
C PRO A 68 10.11 -28.85 8.62
N ASN A 69 10.65 -28.07 9.55
CA ASN A 69 10.07 -27.88 10.88
C ASN A 69 9.01 -26.75 10.91
N LEU A 70 8.93 -25.90 9.87
CA LEU A 70 7.99 -24.79 9.84
C LEU A 70 6.54 -25.27 9.95
N ARG A 71 5.79 -24.62 10.82
CA ARG A 71 4.35 -24.77 11.03
C ARG A 71 3.61 -23.45 10.80
N TYR A 72 4.32 -22.32 10.93
CA TYR A 72 3.76 -20.99 10.81
C TYR A 72 4.70 -20.05 10.07
N ILE A 73 4.13 -19.26 9.17
CA ILE A 73 4.79 -18.12 8.52
C ILE A 73 3.90 -16.89 8.73
N GLY A 74 4.41 -15.90 9.46
CA GLY A 74 3.75 -14.62 9.70
C GLY A 74 4.28 -13.55 8.76
N MET A 75 3.45 -13.04 7.87
CA MET A 75 3.77 -11.90 7.02
C MET A 75 3.46 -10.61 7.78
N CYS A 76 4.50 -9.93 8.26
CA CYS A 76 4.42 -8.62 8.92
C CYS A 76 4.23 -7.49 7.90
N CYS A 77 3.47 -7.75 6.85
CA CYS A 77 3.15 -6.85 5.76
C CYS A 77 1.77 -7.16 5.19
N SER A 78 1.30 -6.31 4.29
CA SER A 78 -0.04 -6.45 3.71
C SER A 78 -0.19 -7.71 2.88
N LEU A 79 -1.20 -8.52 3.20
CA LEU A 79 -1.62 -9.69 2.44
C LEU A 79 -3.07 -9.52 1.99
N TYR A 80 -3.28 -9.20 0.72
CA TYR A 80 -4.62 -9.01 0.14
C TYR A 80 -5.13 -10.26 -0.61
N SER A 81 -4.23 -10.99 -1.26
CA SER A 81 -4.52 -12.25 -1.97
C SER A 81 -3.27 -13.12 -2.02
N GLU A 82 -3.44 -14.40 -2.37
CA GLU A 82 -2.31 -15.34 -2.52
C GLU A 82 -1.34 -14.89 -3.61
N GLU A 83 -1.85 -14.32 -4.71
CA GLU A 83 -1.04 -13.83 -5.84
C GLU A 83 -0.21 -12.60 -5.47
N SER A 84 -0.67 -11.81 -4.49
CA SER A 84 0.05 -10.63 -4.01
C SER A 84 1.09 -10.94 -2.93
N ALA A 85 1.13 -12.19 -2.45
CA ALA A 85 2.02 -12.60 -1.38
C ALA A 85 3.47 -12.73 -1.85
N ASN A 86 4.40 -12.44 -0.95
CA ASN A 86 5.82 -12.78 -1.11
C ASN A 86 6.18 -14.15 -0.47
N VAL A 87 5.16 -14.93 -0.13
CA VAL A 87 5.25 -16.32 0.33
C VAL A 87 4.47 -17.19 -0.65
N ASP A 88 5.00 -18.36 -1.03
CA ASP A 88 4.25 -19.38 -1.78
C ASP A 88 3.22 -20.04 -0.85
N ILE A 89 2.04 -19.40 -0.74
CA ILE A 89 0.98 -19.81 0.19
C ILE A 89 0.40 -21.16 -0.22
N ALA A 90 0.28 -21.43 -1.52
CA ALA A 90 -0.24 -22.71 -2.02
C ALA A 90 0.66 -23.86 -1.57
N PHE A 91 1.96 -23.73 -1.80
CA PHE A 91 2.93 -24.74 -1.40
C PHE A 91 3.05 -24.86 0.14
N ALA A 92 3.03 -23.74 0.86
CA ALA A 92 3.01 -23.77 2.33
C ALA A 92 1.81 -24.56 2.87
N ARG A 93 0.62 -24.36 2.27
CA ARG A 93 -0.62 -25.08 2.61
C ARG A 93 -0.48 -26.60 2.35
N GLU A 94 0.13 -26.99 1.22
CA GLU A 94 0.41 -28.43 0.93
C GLU A 94 1.31 -29.07 2.00
N LYS A 95 2.21 -28.28 2.60
CA LYS A 95 3.08 -28.74 3.69
C LYS A 95 2.45 -28.62 5.08
N GLY A 96 1.19 -28.18 5.18
CA GLY A 96 0.50 -27.98 6.46
C GLY A 96 0.99 -26.74 7.23
N ILE A 97 1.67 -25.82 6.57
CA ILE A 97 2.20 -24.58 7.16
C ILE A 97 1.10 -23.51 7.09
N LYS A 98 0.75 -22.93 8.23
CA LYS A 98 -0.21 -21.82 8.31
C LYS A 98 0.47 -20.51 7.95
N VAL A 99 -0.04 -19.80 6.93
CA VAL A 99 0.46 -18.50 6.53
C VAL A 99 -0.59 -17.44 6.85
N LEU A 100 -0.24 -16.45 7.66
CA LEU A 100 -1.11 -15.31 7.98
C LEU A 100 -0.38 -14.00 7.72
N GLY A 101 -1.07 -13.06 7.10
CA GLY A 101 -0.60 -11.69 6.88
C GLY A 101 -1.54 -10.66 7.54
N ILE A 102 -1.17 -9.40 7.45
CA ILE A 102 -1.93 -8.30 8.04
C ILE A 102 -2.51 -7.39 6.95
N ARG A 103 -3.46 -6.53 7.33
CA ARG A 103 -4.05 -5.51 6.45
C ARG A 103 -4.38 -4.26 7.25
N ASP A 104 -4.61 -3.17 6.55
CA ASP A 104 -5.27 -1.97 7.09
C ASP A 104 -4.57 -1.42 8.35
N TYR A 105 -3.30 -1.11 8.26
CA TYR A 105 -2.52 -0.59 9.38
C TYR A 105 -1.86 0.78 9.11
N GLY A 106 -1.61 1.15 7.83
CA GLY A 106 -0.94 2.39 7.45
C GLY A 106 -1.85 3.46 6.80
N ASP A 107 -3.12 3.17 6.63
CA ASP A 107 -4.04 3.96 5.80
C ASP A 107 -4.25 5.40 6.28
N ARG A 108 -4.24 5.65 7.59
CA ARG A 108 -4.42 7.00 8.15
C ARG A 108 -3.32 7.96 7.74
N GLY A 109 -2.06 7.52 7.78
CA GLY A 109 -0.94 8.34 7.32
C GLY A 109 -1.03 8.68 5.83
N VAL A 110 -1.59 7.79 5.01
CA VAL A 110 -1.86 8.06 3.59
C VAL A 110 -2.90 9.16 3.43
N VAL A 111 -3.97 9.17 4.24
CA VAL A 111 -4.97 10.26 4.22
C VAL A 111 -4.34 11.60 4.60
N GLU A 112 -3.50 11.63 5.64
CA GLU A 112 -2.79 12.84 6.07
C GLU A 112 -1.86 13.38 4.96
N TYR A 113 -1.13 12.49 4.28
CA TYR A 113 -0.31 12.84 3.12
C TYR A 113 -1.14 13.46 2.00
N VAL A 114 -2.26 12.81 1.62
CA VAL A 114 -3.16 13.31 0.58
C VAL A 114 -3.69 14.71 0.92
N LEU A 115 -4.16 14.92 2.15
CA LEU A 115 -4.68 16.21 2.59
C LEU A 115 -3.60 17.31 2.56
N HIS A 116 -2.37 16.98 3.00
CA HIS A 116 -1.24 17.90 2.98
C HIS A 116 -0.91 18.34 1.55
N GLU A 117 -0.66 17.39 0.66
CA GLU A 117 -0.23 17.66 -0.71
C GLU A 117 -1.32 18.35 -1.53
N LEU A 118 -2.57 17.86 -1.43
CA LEU A 118 -3.69 18.46 -2.16
C LEU A 118 -3.95 19.91 -1.71
N THR A 119 -3.98 20.16 -0.39
CA THR A 119 -4.17 21.52 0.13
C THR A 119 -3.00 22.42 -0.24
N GLY A 120 -1.76 21.88 -0.20
CA GLY A 120 -0.56 22.59 -0.67
C GLY A 120 -0.70 23.06 -2.12
N LEU A 121 -1.10 22.15 -3.01
CA LEU A 121 -1.28 22.44 -4.44
C LEU A 121 -2.41 23.43 -4.72
N LEU A 122 -3.56 23.29 -4.04
CA LEU A 122 -4.74 24.14 -4.25
C LEU A 122 -4.55 25.57 -3.74
N HIS A 123 -3.75 25.78 -2.69
CA HIS A 123 -3.54 27.07 -2.05
C HIS A 123 -2.14 27.66 -2.23
N GLY A 124 -1.19 26.94 -2.82
CA GLY A 124 0.20 27.37 -2.92
C GLY A 124 0.97 27.32 -1.60
N PHE A 125 0.58 26.45 -0.66
CA PHE A 125 1.29 26.29 0.61
C PHE A 125 2.57 25.47 0.42
N GLY A 126 3.68 26.17 0.22
CA GLY A 126 5.00 25.56 0.06
C GLY A 126 5.30 24.96 -1.32
N MET A 127 4.39 25.07 -2.27
CA MET A 127 4.56 24.64 -3.67
C MET A 127 3.81 25.57 -4.64
N PRO A 128 4.09 25.53 -5.97
CA PRO A 128 3.32 26.26 -6.96
C PRO A 128 1.84 25.85 -6.93
N MET A 129 0.95 26.83 -7.07
CA MET A 129 -0.50 26.58 -7.14
C MET A 129 -0.89 25.90 -8.46
N LEU A 130 -1.95 25.11 -8.41
CA LEU A 130 -2.58 24.50 -9.59
C LEU A 130 -3.23 25.55 -10.51
N HIS A 131 -3.82 26.59 -9.93
CA HIS A 131 -4.55 27.66 -10.63
C HIS A 131 -3.95 29.01 -10.30
N ASP A 132 -4.37 30.06 -11.03
CA ASP A 132 -3.91 31.44 -10.79
C ASP A 132 -4.38 32.00 -9.44
N GLU A 133 -5.48 31.45 -8.89
CA GLU A 133 -6.04 31.80 -7.59
C GLU A 133 -6.19 30.56 -6.70
N PRO A 134 -6.12 30.69 -5.37
CA PRO A 134 -6.38 29.58 -4.44
C PRO A 134 -7.79 29.01 -4.61
N VAL A 135 -7.89 27.70 -4.61
CA VAL A 135 -9.15 26.95 -4.74
C VAL A 135 -9.38 26.09 -3.51
N GLU A 136 -10.63 26.03 -3.04
CA GLU A 136 -11.02 25.19 -1.92
C GLU A 136 -11.27 23.73 -2.35
N ILE A 137 -11.20 22.81 -1.39
CA ILE A 137 -11.64 21.42 -1.60
C ILE A 137 -13.17 21.35 -1.76
N TYR A 138 -13.90 22.34 -1.23
CA TYR A 138 -15.36 22.44 -1.38
C TYR A 138 -15.78 22.51 -2.85
N GLY A 139 -16.63 21.58 -3.28
CA GLY A 139 -17.10 21.47 -4.66
C GLY A 139 -16.12 20.85 -5.65
N LEU A 140 -14.88 20.52 -5.22
CA LEU A 140 -13.88 19.86 -6.07
C LEU A 140 -14.38 18.49 -6.52
N LYS A 141 -14.30 18.19 -7.81
CA LYS A 141 -14.70 16.88 -8.36
C LYS A 141 -13.58 15.86 -8.19
N VAL A 142 -13.78 14.95 -7.28
CA VAL A 142 -12.80 13.93 -6.91
C VAL A 142 -13.22 12.55 -7.41
N GLY A 143 -12.30 11.87 -8.09
CA GLY A 143 -12.45 10.49 -8.56
C GLY A 143 -11.59 9.51 -7.74
N ILE A 144 -12.22 8.49 -7.15
CA ILE A 144 -11.52 7.43 -6.43
C ILE A 144 -11.53 6.16 -7.26
N VAL A 145 -10.37 5.75 -7.77
CA VAL A 145 -10.18 4.50 -8.50
C VAL A 145 -9.73 3.41 -7.53
N GLY A 146 -10.70 2.59 -7.09
CA GLY A 146 -10.51 1.59 -6.04
C GLY A 146 -11.04 2.04 -4.67
N LEU A 147 -12.30 1.73 -4.36
CA LEU A 147 -12.93 2.06 -3.08
C LEU A 147 -12.76 0.90 -2.07
N GLY A 148 -11.50 0.59 -1.72
CA GLY A 148 -11.08 -0.25 -0.61
C GLY A 148 -10.98 0.56 0.69
N VAL A 149 -10.22 0.08 1.68
CA VAL A 149 -10.06 0.78 2.98
C VAL A 149 -9.43 2.16 2.78
N SER A 150 -8.26 2.25 2.17
CA SER A 150 -7.57 3.54 1.94
C SER A 150 -8.40 4.48 1.08
N GLY A 151 -8.93 3.99 -0.06
CA GLY A 151 -9.76 4.81 -0.95
C GLY A 151 -11.02 5.33 -0.28
N ARG A 152 -11.66 4.52 0.57
CA ARG A 152 -12.82 4.95 1.35
C ARG A 152 -12.44 6.03 2.38
N MET A 153 -11.33 5.86 3.10
CA MET A 153 -10.88 6.86 4.07
C MET A 153 -10.51 8.20 3.42
N ILE A 154 -9.86 8.17 2.25
CA ILE A 154 -9.58 9.39 1.45
C ILE A 154 -10.90 10.04 1.02
N ALA A 155 -11.84 9.25 0.46
CA ALA A 155 -13.14 9.73 0.03
C ALA A 155 -13.93 10.38 1.18
N ASP A 156 -14.00 9.73 2.34
CA ASP A 156 -14.70 10.24 3.52
C ASP A 156 -14.07 11.54 4.04
N ALA A 157 -12.74 11.65 4.07
CA ALA A 157 -12.04 12.85 4.49
C ALA A 157 -12.28 14.05 3.54
N LEU A 158 -12.23 13.82 2.23
CA LEU A 158 -12.47 14.85 1.23
C LEU A 158 -13.96 15.23 1.15
N ALA A 159 -14.88 14.26 1.30
CA ALA A 159 -16.31 14.53 1.40
C ALA A 159 -16.65 15.38 2.64
N PHE A 160 -16.00 15.14 3.78
CA PHE A 160 -16.13 15.99 4.98
C PHE A 160 -15.74 17.44 4.72
N LEU A 161 -14.76 17.67 3.84
CA LEU A 161 -14.36 19.02 3.40
C LEU A 161 -15.21 19.55 2.25
N GLY A 162 -16.24 18.82 1.81
CA GLY A 162 -17.24 19.26 0.83
C GLY A 162 -16.92 18.94 -0.63
N ALA A 163 -15.97 18.05 -0.92
CA ALA A 163 -15.71 17.56 -2.27
C ALA A 163 -16.88 16.72 -2.82
N ASP A 164 -17.10 16.78 -4.14
CA ASP A 164 -18.04 15.91 -4.88
C ASP A 164 -17.33 14.61 -5.26
N ILE A 165 -17.62 13.53 -4.52
CA ILE A 165 -16.91 12.25 -4.64
C ILE A 165 -17.60 11.34 -5.65
N SER A 166 -16.84 10.93 -6.68
CA SER A 166 -17.17 9.81 -7.54
C SER A 166 -16.18 8.66 -7.33
N TYR A 167 -16.62 7.43 -7.51
CA TYR A 167 -15.73 6.28 -7.38
C TYR A 167 -15.94 5.24 -8.49
N TYR A 168 -14.88 4.49 -8.78
CA TYR A 168 -14.89 3.28 -9.58
C TYR A 168 -14.36 2.12 -8.76
N SER A 169 -15.05 0.99 -8.79
CA SER A 169 -14.59 -0.28 -8.25
C SER A 169 -15.25 -1.44 -8.98
N ARG A 170 -14.73 -2.66 -8.80
CA ARG A 170 -15.27 -3.88 -9.44
C ARG A 170 -16.74 -4.18 -9.11
N SER A 171 -17.24 -3.62 -8.03
CA SER A 171 -18.64 -3.73 -7.60
C SER A 171 -19.11 -2.43 -6.97
N HIS A 172 -20.39 -2.17 -7.06
CA HIS A 172 -21.05 -1.10 -6.33
C HIS A 172 -20.83 -1.23 -4.81
N LYS A 173 -20.82 -0.09 -4.12
CA LYS A 173 -20.66 0.01 -2.65
C LYS A 173 -21.87 0.74 -2.08
N PRO A 174 -22.95 0.00 -1.74
CA PRO A 174 -24.21 0.63 -1.31
C PRO A 174 -24.06 1.57 -0.10
N ASP A 175 -23.13 1.26 0.81
CA ASP A 175 -22.81 2.09 1.98
C ASP A 175 -22.13 3.42 1.58
N ALA A 176 -21.30 3.42 0.55
CA ALA A 176 -20.69 4.63 0.02
C ALA A 176 -21.71 5.48 -0.76
N GLU A 177 -22.58 4.83 -1.54
CA GLU A 177 -23.66 5.50 -2.28
C GLU A 177 -24.69 6.12 -1.31
N ALA A 178 -25.03 5.42 -0.23
CA ALA A 178 -25.86 5.97 0.84
C ALA A 178 -25.22 7.16 1.57
N ALA A 179 -23.88 7.24 1.58
CA ALA A 179 -23.12 8.39 2.08
C ALA A 179 -22.96 9.53 1.04
N GLY A 180 -23.59 9.43 -0.15
CA GLY A 180 -23.60 10.46 -1.19
C GLY A 180 -22.52 10.32 -2.25
N MET A 181 -21.66 9.31 -2.20
CA MET A 181 -20.67 9.04 -3.24
C MET A 181 -21.34 8.43 -4.48
N LYS A 182 -20.81 8.77 -5.68
CA LYS A 182 -21.42 8.36 -6.95
C LYS A 182 -20.56 7.30 -7.63
N TYR A 183 -21.10 6.11 -7.88
CA TYR A 183 -20.44 5.14 -8.74
C TYR A 183 -20.42 5.65 -10.19
N LYS A 184 -19.26 5.56 -10.86
CA LYS A 184 -19.13 5.86 -12.29
C LYS A 184 -18.28 4.80 -12.97
N PRO A 185 -18.57 4.48 -14.27
CA PRO A 185 -17.62 3.80 -15.12
C PRO A 185 -16.30 4.55 -15.18
N LEU A 186 -15.19 3.83 -15.32
CA LEU A 186 -13.83 4.40 -15.22
C LEU A 186 -13.62 5.60 -16.16
N ASP A 187 -13.98 5.46 -17.44
CA ASP A 187 -13.84 6.53 -18.44
C ASP A 187 -14.59 7.80 -18.03
N ALA A 188 -15.85 7.67 -17.58
CA ALA A 188 -16.64 8.81 -17.13
C ALA A 188 -16.05 9.45 -15.87
N LEU A 189 -15.58 8.64 -14.91
CA LEU A 189 -14.91 9.15 -13.71
C LEU A 189 -13.68 9.98 -14.09
N LEU A 190 -12.81 9.46 -14.97
CA LEU A 190 -11.58 10.12 -15.37
C LEU A 190 -11.86 11.45 -16.10
N ARG A 191 -12.85 11.48 -16.99
CA ARG A 191 -13.23 12.72 -17.71
C ARG A 191 -13.78 13.81 -16.81
N GLU A 192 -14.60 13.44 -15.85
CA GLU A 192 -15.36 14.39 -15.03
C GLU A 192 -14.62 14.86 -13.78
N SER A 193 -13.61 14.11 -13.30
CA SER A 193 -12.86 14.46 -12.09
C SER A 193 -11.75 15.47 -12.40
N GLU A 194 -11.47 16.35 -11.44
CA GLU A 194 -10.35 17.30 -11.44
C GLU A 194 -9.13 16.67 -10.73
N VAL A 195 -9.39 15.89 -9.69
CA VAL A 195 -8.38 15.15 -8.94
C VAL A 195 -8.76 13.67 -8.90
N VAL A 196 -7.83 12.80 -9.25
CA VAL A 196 -8.03 11.34 -9.26
C VAL A 196 -7.06 10.67 -8.31
N PHE A 197 -7.55 9.74 -7.52
CA PHE A 197 -6.77 8.89 -6.61
C PHE A 197 -6.81 7.45 -7.09
N THR A 198 -5.65 6.83 -7.34
CA THR A 198 -5.55 5.38 -7.51
C THR A 198 -5.25 4.73 -6.16
N CYS A 199 -6.19 3.88 -5.69
CA CYS A 199 -6.15 3.16 -4.42
C CYS A 199 -6.29 1.65 -4.69
N LEU A 200 -5.41 1.12 -5.52
CA LEU A 200 -5.49 -0.24 -6.06
C LEU A 200 -4.63 -1.21 -5.25
N ASN A 201 -4.98 -2.49 -5.33
CA ASN A 201 -4.13 -3.55 -4.80
C ASN A 201 -2.83 -3.64 -5.58
N LYS A 202 -1.77 -4.14 -4.92
CA LYS A 202 -0.48 -4.40 -5.56
C LYS A 202 -0.65 -5.23 -6.83
N ASN A 203 0.11 -4.89 -7.88
CA ASN A 203 0.13 -5.55 -9.19
C ASN A 203 -1.16 -5.39 -10.03
N VAL A 204 -2.04 -4.45 -9.70
CA VAL A 204 -3.19 -4.12 -10.54
C VAL A 204 -2.85 -2.91 -11.39
N LEU A 205 -2.60 -3.14 -12.69
CA LEU A 205 -2.44 -2.08 -13.71
C LEU A 205 -3.81 -1.83 -14.34
N LEU A 206 -4.33 -0.63 -14.17
CA LEU A 206 -5.67 -0.27 -14.65
C LEU A 206 -5.67 0.90 -15.63
N LEU A 207 -4.75 1.86 -15.49
CA LEU A 207 -4.67 3.03 -16.35
C LEU A 207 -3.57 2.84 -17.40
N GLY A 208 -3.96 2.72 -18.65
CA GLY A 208 -3.09 2.74 -19.82
C GLY A 208 -3.25 4.04 -20.64
N GLU A 209 -2.76 4.06 -21.87
CA GLU A 209 -2.89 5.23 -22.75
C GLU A 209 -4.35 5.70 -22.92
N PRO A 210 -5.36 4.82 -23.16
CA PRO A 210 -6.75 5.26 -23.29
C PRO A 210 -7.29 5.96 -22.05
N GLU A 211 -6.93 5.49 -20.85
CA GLU A 211 -7.36 6.08 -19.59
C GLU A 211 -6.68 7.43 -19.34
N PHE A 212 -5.41 7.60 -19.70
CA PHE A 212 -4.73 8.89 -19.65
C PHE A 212 -5.25 9.87 -20.72
N GLU A 213 -5.71 9.40 -21.87
CA GLU A 213 -6.43 10.27 -22.82
C GLU A 213 -7.79 10.70 -22.25
N ALA A 214 -8.52 9.81 -21.59
CA ALA A 214 -9.77 10.15 -20.90
C ALA A 214 -9.55 11.13 -19.73
N LEU A 215 -8.48 10.96 -18.99
CA LEU A 215 -8.10 11.86 -17.89
C LEU A 215 -7.87 13.28 -18.41
N GLY A 216 -7.20 13.44 -19.59
CA GLY A 216 -7.01 14.72 -20.24
C GLY A 216 -5.97 15.62 -19.58
N GLU A 217 -6.07 16.95 -19.78
CA GLU A 217 -5.16 17.98 -19.27
C GLU A 217 -5.73 18.70 -18.05
N GLY A 218 -4.91 19.51 -17.36
CA GLY A 218 -5.34 20.36 -16.24
C GLY A 218 -5.79 19.56 -15.02
N LYS A 219 -5.28 18.36 -14.78
CA LYS A 219 -5.75 17.46 -13.74
C LYS A 219 -4.63 16.92 -12.87
N VAL A 220 -5.03 16.41 -11.72
CA VAL A 220 -4.13 15.88 -10.68
C VAL A 220 -4.38 14.39 -10.48
N LEU A 221 -3.30 13.62 -10.51
CA LEU A 221 -3.32 12.18 -10.21
C LEU A 221 -2.49 11.89 -8.95
N PHE A 222 -3.13 11.31 -7.94
CA PHE A 222 -2.47 10.74 -6.78
C PHE A 222 -2.39 9.22 -6.91
N ASN A 223 -1.20 8.65 -6.75
CA ASN A 223 -1.08 7.22 -6.55
C ASN A 223 -0.80 6.90 -5.09
N THR A 224 -1.77 6.29 -4.42
CA THR A 224 -1.68 5.81 -3.05
C THR A 224 -1.60 4.28 -2.96
N SER A 225 -1.39 3.62 -4.11
CA SER A 225 -1.21 2.18 -4.21
C SER A 225 0.23 1.78 -3.90
N ILE A 226 0.42 0.54 -3.47
CA ILE A 226 1.76 -0.07 -3.39
C ILE A 226 2.19 -0.45 -4.82
N GLY A 227 3.06 0.35 -5.42
CA GLY A 227 3.45 0.23 -6.81
C GLY A 227 2.49 0.96 -7.77
N PRO A 228 2.79 0.99 -9.07
CA PRO A 228 2.00 1.72 -10.04
C PRO A 228 0.64 1.04 -10.28
N GLY A 229 -0.44 1.83 -10.32
CA GLY A 229 -1.75 1.41 -10.79
C GLY A 229 -1.95 1.66 -12.30
N PHE A 230 -0.89 1.99 -13.01
CA PHE A 230 -0.88 2.51 -14.38
C PHE A 230 0.38 2.07 -15.15
N ASP A 231 0.31 2.19 -16.46
CA ASP A 231 1.48 2.12 -17.33
C ASP A 231 2.37 3.37 -17.12
N SER A 232 3.64 3.17 -16.74
CA SER A 232 4.55 4.28 -16.41
C SER A 232 4.91 5.14 -17.62
N ALA A 233 5.01 4.54 -18.82
CA ALA A 233 5.29 5.29 -20.04
C ALA A 233 4.08 6.16 -20.44
N ALA A 234 2.86 5.65 -20.27
CA ALA A 234 1.65 6.42 -20.48
C ALA A 234 1.50 7.57 -19.48
N LEU A 235 1.89 7.36 -18.21
CA LEU A 235 1.97 8.43 -17.21
C LEU A 235 2.96 9.53 -17.65
N GLU A 236 4.19 9.17 -18.08
CA GLU A 236 5.19 10.15 -18.50
C GLU A 236 4.69 11.01 -19.66
N LYS A 237 4.08 10.37 -20.67
CA LYS A 237 3.47 11.06 -21.81
C LYS A 237 2.32 11.98 -21.38
N TRP A 238 1.49 11.54 -20.42
CA TRP A 238 0.39 12.37 -19.90
C TRP A 238 0.90 13.60 -19.16
N LEU A 239 2.01 13.49 -18.44
CA LEU A 239 2.64 14.60 -17.73
C LEU A 239 3.24 15.69 -18.63
N ASP A 240 3.33 15.45 -19.95
CA ASP A 240 3.69 16.48 -20.93
C ASP A 240 2.51 17.39 -21.30
N LYS A 241 1.27 17.03 -20.91
CA LYS A 241 0.08 17.87 -21.10
C LYS A 241 0.07 19.02 -20.08
N PRO A 242 -0.44 20.21 -20.46
CA PRO A 242 -0.43 21.36 -19.57
C PRO A 242 -1.30 21.17 -18.33
N GLY A 243 -0.85 21.70 -17.20
CA GLY A 243 -1.57 21.72 -15.92
C GLY A 243 -1.78 20.33 -15.29
N THR A 244 -1.02 19.32 -15.72
CA THR A 244 -1.06 17.98 -15.11
C THR A 244 -0.09 17.87 -13.96
N HIS A 245 -0.50 17.21 -12.88
CA HIS A 245 0.34 16.95 -11.72
C HIS A 245 0.21 15.51 -11.25
N PHE A 246 1.33 14.92 -10.84
CA PHE A 246 1.38 13.56 -10.28
C PHE A 246 1.97 13.57 -8.88
N PHE A 247 1.30 12.86 -7.97
CA PHE A 247 1.71 12.71 -6.58
C PHE A 247 1.84 11.24 -6.21
N CYS A 248 2.94 10.88 -5.54
CA CYS A 248 3.12 9.59 -4.89
C CYS A 248 4.02 9.73 -3.67
N ASP A 249 3.81 8.89 -2.66
CA ASP A 249 4.57 8.96 -1.40
C ASP A 249 5.98 8.38 -1.54
N THR A 250 6.15 7.34 -2.35
CA THR A 250 7.43 6.68 -2.59
C THR A 250 7.79 6.64 -4.07
N TYR A 251 9.08 6.64 -4.39
CA TYR A 251 9.54 6.51 -5.77
C TYR A 251 9.08 5.21 -6.43
N ALA A 252 9.02 4.11 -5.67
CA ALA A 252 8.54 2.82 -6.17
C ALA A 252 7.07 2.85 -6.64
N ALA A 253 6.26 3.77 -6.12
CA ALA A 253 4.87 3.92 -6.50
C ALA A 253 4.67 4.46 -7.92
N ALA A 254 5.69 5.10 -8.52
CA ALA A 254 5.66 5.53 -9.92
C ALA A 254 5.97 4.40 -10.92
N GLY A 255 6.55 3.28 -10.43
CA GLY A 255 6.99 2.18 -11.28
C GLY A 255 8.32 2.46 -12.01
N PRO A 256 8.59 1.75 -13.11
CA PRO A 256 9.78 1.97 -13.92
C PRO A 256 9.62 3.25 -14.76
N VAL A 257 10.21 4.35 -14.30
CA VAL A 257 10.18 5.66 -14.94
C VAL A 257 11.55 6.06 -15.46
N SER A 258 11.58 7.05 -16.37
CA SER A 258 12.83 7.56 -16.97
C SER A 258 13.73 8.27 -15.94
N GLU A 259 15.02 8.36 -16.26
CA GLU A 259 15.95 9.19 -15.50
C GLU A 259 15.47 10.65 -15.52
N GLY A 260 15.47 11.31 -14.36
CA GLY A 260 14.99 12.67 -14.23
C GLY A 260 13.48 12.81 -14.01
N PHE A 261 12.70 11.73 -13.97
CA PHE A 261 11.25 11.78 -13.76
C PHE A 261 10.87 12.59 -12.52
N PHE A 262 11.52 12.35 -11.38
CA PHE A 262 11.24 13.03 -10.12
C PHE A 262 11.83 14.45 -10.01
N GLN A 263 12.54 14.92 -11.03
CA GLN A 263 12.97 16.31 -11.17
C GLN A 263 11.98 17.17 -11.97
N ARG A 264 10.93 16.58 -12.55
CA ARG A 264 9.88 17.32 -13.26
C ARG A 264 9.11 18.22 -12.28
N PRO A 265 8.79 19.47 -12.67
CA PRO A 265 8.12 20.42 -11.77
C PRO A 265 6.69 20.03 -11.39
N ASN A 266 6.08 19.11 -12.14
CA ASN A 266 4.72 18.61 -11.95
C ASN A 266 4.70 17.16 -11.38
N VAL A 267 5.83 16.68 -10.86
CA VAL A 267 5.95 15.38 -10.18
C VAL A 267 6.36 15.59 -8.73
N HIS A 268 5.55 15.15 -7.81
CA HIS A 268 5.70 15.40 -6.38
C HIS A 268 5.82 14.08 -5.61
N SER A 269 6.96 13.88 -4.96
CA SER A 269 7.19 12.72 -4.10
C SER A 269 8.18 13.05 -2.99
N PRO A 270 7.83 12.87 -1.72
CA PRO A 270 8.77 12.99 -0.61
C PRO A 270 9.77 11.83 -0.54
N GLY A 271 9.56 10.75 -1.33
CA GLY A 271 10.39 9.56 -1.34
C GLY A 271 10.28 8.69 -0.08
N VAL A 272 9.27 8.94 0.77
CA VAL A 272 9.04 8.21 2.02
C VAL A 272 7.58 7.76 2.13
N SER A 273 7.36 6.53 2.60
CA SER A 273 6.01 5.98 2.70
C SER A 273 5.18 6.69 3.75
N ALA A 274 4.06 7.27 3.33
CA ALA A 274 3.07 7.91 4.18
C ALA A 274 2.43 6.94 5.20
N GLY A 275 2.35 5.66 4.86
CA GLY A 275 1.82 4.62 5.74
C GLY A 275 2.77 4.16 6.85
N ARG A 276 4.03 4.64 6.90
CA ARG A 276 5.04 4.24 7.88
C ARG A 276 5.08 5.19 9.08
N THR A 277 3.98 5.25 9.83
CA THR A 277 3.87 6.08 11.03
C THR A 277 4.07 5.27 12.32
N ARG A 278 4.36 5.95 13.43
CA ARG A 278 4.43 5.31 14.75
C ARG A 278 3.15 4.52 15.07
N GLN A 279 2.00 5.10 14.79
CA GLN A 279 0.69 4.48 15.03
C GLN A 279 0.45 3.28 14.13
N ALA A 280 0.90 3.34 12.87
CA ALA A 280 0.86 2.22 11.94
C ALA A 280 1.65 1.03 12.48
N PHE A 281 2.86 1.25 13.02
CA PHE A 281 3.68 0.17 13.58
C PHE A 281 3.12 -0.40 14.89
N VAL A 282 2.44 0.41 15.71
CA VAL A 282 1.70 -0.10 16.86
C VAL A 282 0.56 -1.01 16.42
N LEU A 283 -0.20 -0.61 15.39
CA LEU A 283 -1.30 -1.41 14.86
C LEU A 283 -0.80 -2.67 14.14
N LEU A 284 0.26 -2.56 13.34
CA LEU A 284 0.96 -3.69 12.72
C LEU A 284 1.33 -4.73 13.79
N SER A 285 2.01 -4.29 14.85
CA SER A 285 2.47 -5.15 15.93
C SER A 285 1.31 -5.89 16.60
N LYS A 286 0.22 -5.19 16.93
CA LYS A 286 -0.99 -5.81 17.49
C LYS A 286 -1.57 -6.90 16.56
N LYS A 287 -1.64 -6.62 15.26
CA LYS A 287 -2.16 -7.58 14.27
C LYS A 287 -1.25 -8.78 14.10
N VAL A 288 0.06 -8.60 14.14
CA VAL A 288 1.03 -9.69 14.08
C VAL A 288 0.91 -10.61 15.30
N LEU A 289 0.84 -10.05 16.50
CA LEU A 289 0.66 -10.85 17.73
C LEU A 289 -0.66 -11.63 17.70
N ALA A 290 -1.77 -11.01 17.30
CA ALA A 290 -3.07 -11.68 17.14
C ALA A 290 -3.02 -12.83 16.09
N ASN A 291 -2.24 -12.67 15.02
CA ASN A 291 -2.02 -13.74 14.04
C ASN A 291 -1.23 -14.92 14.65
N ILE A 292 -0.26 -14.63 15.51
CA ILE A 292 0.52 -15.65 16.23
C ILE A 292 -0.41 -16.44 17.18
N GLU A 293 -1.27 -15.76 17.94
CA GLU A 293 -2.29 -16.38 18.80
C GLU A 293 -3.22 -17.29 17.98
N THR A 294 -3.74 -16.77 16.86
CA THR A 294 -4.57 -17.54 15.92
C THR A 294 -3.82 -18.76 15.35
N ALA A 295 -2.52 -18.67 15.12
CA ALA A 295 -1.71 -19.79 14.63
C ALA A 295 -1.52 -20.88 15.69
N LEU A 296 -1.46 -20.49 16.95
CA LEU A 296 -1.36 -21.41 18.08
C LEU A 296 -2.68 -22.05 18.48
N GLY A 297 -3.81 -21.53 17.98
CA GLY A 297 -5.15 -22.02 18.30
C GLY A 297 -5.71 -21.42 19.58
N GLU A 298 -5.21 -20.23 19.95
CA GLU A 298 -5.67 -19.43 21.09
C GLU A 298 -6.68 -18.36 20.66
#